data_b76153232de2c0d16a370d8f8c89485b
#
_entry.id   b76153232de2c0d16a370d8f8c89485b
#
_cell.length_a   1.000
_cell.length_b   1.000
_cell.length_c   1.000
_cell.angle_alpha   90.00
_cell.angle_beta   90.00
_cell.angle_gamma   90.00
#
_symmetry.space_group_name_H-M   'P 1'
#
loop_
_entity.id
_entity.type
_entity.pdbx_description
1 polymer ?
#
loop_
_entity_poly.entity_id
_entity_poly.type
_entity_poly.pdbx_seq_one_letter_code
_entity_poly.pdbx_strand_id
1 'polypeptide(L)'
;MSRAFTRESDTPEALPERAPGAHPNYVTPAGLAQLRARSAALRQELAAAQARADAAAVQALARDLRWLDARVADAIVIDGTTQPRDRVAFDAEVEVEDACGAVRHWRIVGEDEADAGSGSVSWISPLARALAGARVGDEVLWPRPAGAQPLTVLAIRYPDARTPR
;
A
#
# COMPACT_ATOMS: atom_id res chain seq x y z
N MET A 1 -30.08 33.21 -42.99
CA MET A 1 -29.70 33.05 -41.58
C MET A 1 -29.50 31.56 -41.33
N SER A 2 -28.24 31.08 -41.46
CA SER A 2 -27.90 29.67 -41.21
C SER A 2 -27.38 29.53 -39.78
N ARG A 3 -28.13 28.81 -38.95
CA ARG A 3 -27.63 28.36 -37.65
C ARG A 3 -26.77 27.12 -37.88
N ALA A 4 -25.47 27.30 -37.74
CA ALA A 4 -24.54 26.18 -37.62
C ALA A 4 -24.80 25.45 -36.30
N PHE A 5 -25.29 24.23 -36.37
CA PHE A 5 -25.40 23.31 -35.26
C PHE A 5 -24.00 22.74 -35.03
N THR A 6 -23.30 23.28 -34.07
CA THR A 6 -22.03 22.67 -33.58
C THR A 6 -22.43 21.38 -32.87
N ARG A 7 -22.11 20.23 -33.46
CA ARG A 7 -22.13 18.95 -32.77
C ARG A 7 -21.07 19.06 -31.67
N GLU A 8 -21.49 19.17 -30.42
CA GLU A 8 -20.65 18.82 -29.29
C GLU A 8 -20.29 17.36 -29.51
N SER A 9 -19.00 17.13 -29.70
CA SER A 9 -18.45 15.78 -29.71
C SER A 9 -18.52 15.22 -28.27
N ASP A 10 -19.49 14.31 -28.06
CA ASP A 10 -19.58 13.45 -26.89
C ASP A 10 -18.33 12.49 -26.84
N THR A 11 -17.14 13.07 -26.82
CA THR A 11 -15.95 12.30 -26.46
C THR A 11 -15.93 12.30 -24.93
N PRO A 12 -16.10 11.15 -24.27
CA PRO A 12 -16.01 11.10 -22.82
C PRO A 12 -14.68 11.70 -22.39
N GLU A 13 -14.75 12.72 -21.53
CA GLU A 13 -13.56 13.36 -20.98
C GLU A 13 -12.66 12.30 -20.36
N ALA A 14 -11.41 12.21 -20.83
CA ALA A 14 -10.48 11.20 -20.37
C ALA A 14 -10.26 11.40 -18.86
N LEU A 15 -10.55 10.37 -18.07
CA LEU A 15 -10.33 10.41 -16.63
C LEU A 15 -8.83 10.68 -16.34
N PRO A 16 -8.51 11.61 -15.42
CA PRO A 16 -7.11 11.93 -15.10
C PRO A 16 -6.34 10.69 -14.66
N GLU A 17 -5.11 10.56 -15.15
CA GLU A 17 -4.20 9.49 -14.74
C GLU A 17 -3.86 9.63 -13.24
N ARG A 18 -3.75 8.50 -12.55
CA ARG A 18 -3.28 8.48 -11.15
C ARG A 18 -1.78 8.73 -11.13
N ALA A 19 -1.34 9.74 -10.38
CA ALA A 19 0.08 10.02 -10.24
C ALA A 19 0.82 8.83 -9.60
N PRO A 20 2.05 8.53 -10.06
CA PRO A 20 2.92 7.58 -9.36
C PRO A 20 3.23 8.09 -7.96
N GLY A 21 3.47 7.18 -7.01
CA GLY A 21 3.86 7.55 -5.65
C GLY A 21 5.17 8.35 -5.61
N ALA A 22 5.30 9.27 -4.65
CA ALA A 22 6.50 10.08 -4.45
C ALA A 22 7.68 9.29 -3.83
N HIS A 23 7.45 8.05 -3.43
CA HIS A 23 8.40 7.19 -2.73
C HIS A 23 8.66 5.89 -3.51
N PRO A 24 9.83 5.23 -3.26
CA PRO A 24 10.10 3.91 -3.81
C PRO A 24 8.97 2.93 -3.45
N ASN A 25 8.58 2.11 -4.42
CA ASN A 25 7.51 1.14 -4.22
C ASN A 25 8.04 -0.14 -3.53
N TYR A 26 8.37 -0.02 -2.25
CA TYR A 26 8.73 -1.20 -1.45
C TYR A 26 7.50 -2.06 -1.20
N VAL A 27 7.64 -3.35 -1.45
CA VAL A 27 6.58 -4.35 -1.24
C VAL A 27 7.15 -5.60 -0.57
N THR A 28 6.32 -6.29 0.21
CA THR A 28 6.64 -7.64 0.67
C THR A 28 6.46 -8.65 -0.48
N PRO A 29 7.02 -9.87 -0.40
CA PRO A 29 6.71 -10.91 -1.37
C PRO A 29 5.20 -11.20 -1.49
N ALA A 30 4.47 -11.16 -0.37
CA ALA A 30 3.02 -11.31 -0.33
C ALA A 30 2.30 -10.13 -1.00
N GLY A 31 2.76 -8.90 -0.75
CA GLY A 31 2.20 -7.69 -1.36
C GLY A 31 2.37 -7.67 -2.88
N LEU A 32 3.54 -8.09 -3.39
CA LEU A 32 3.71 -8.23 -4.84
C LEU A 32 2.75 -9.28 -5.43
N ALA A 33 2.54 -10.39 -4.73
CA ALA A 33 1.58 -11.41 -5.18
C ALA A 33 0.15 -10.86 -5.20
N GLN A 34 -0.24 -10.07 -4.20
CA GLN A 34 -1.55 -9.38 -4.16
C GLN A 34 -1.71 -8.37 -5.29
N LEU A 35 -0.71 -7.53 -5.57
CA LEU A 35 -0.74 -6.58 -6.68
C LEU A 35 -0.91 -7.30 -8.03
N ARG A 36 -0.20 -8.40 -8.25
CA ARG A 36 -0.32 -9.22 -9.47
C ARG A 36 -1.69 -9.87 -9.59
N ALA A 37 -2.23 -10.42 -8.50
CA ALA A 37 -3.57 -11.02 -8.48
C ALA A 37 -4.64 -9.97 -8.80
N ARG A 38 -4.53 -8.76 -8.23
CA ARG A 38 -5.46 -7.66 -8.50
C ARG A 38 -5.37 -7.19 -9.97
N SER A 39 -4.16 -7.10 -10.53
CA SER A 39 -3.97 -6.79 -11.95
C SER A 39 -4.62 -7.85 -12.85
N ALA A 40 -4.49 -9.13 -12.53
CA ALA A 40 -5.14 -10.22 -13.28
C ALA A 40 -6.68 -10.12 -13.20
N ALA A 41 -7.24 -9.84 -12.02
CA ALA A 41 -8.68 -9.64 -11.85
C ALA A 41 -9.20 -8.45 -12.67
N LEU A 42 -8.52 -7.31 -12.63
CA LEU A 42 -8.90 -6.14 -13.43
C LEU A 42 -8.86 -6.41 -14.94
N ARG A 43 -7.91 -7.22 -15.43
CA ARG A 43 -7.90 -7.62 -16.85
C ARG A 43 -9.14 -8.44 -17.23
N GLN A 44 -9.62 -9.30 -16.35
CA GLN A 44 -10.84 -10.07 -16.58
C GLN A 44 -12.08 -9.16 -16.58
N GLU A 45 -12.17 -8.23 -15.64
CA GLU A 45 -13.25 -7.24 -15.57
C GLU A 45 -13.26 -6.34 -16.81
N LEU A 46 -12.10 -5.90 -17.28
CA LEU A 46 -11.95 -5.09 -18.49
C LEU A 46 -12.45 -5.86 -19.72
N ALA A 47 -12.06 -7.13 -19.87
CA ALA A 47 -12.53 -7.98 -20.97
C ALA A 47 -14.05 -8.16 -20.93
N ALA A 48 -14.64 -8.35 -19.76
CA ALA A 48 -16.07 -8.45 -19.57
C ALA A 48 -16.81 -7.12 -19.92
N ALA A 49 -16.25 -5.96 -19.54
CA ALA A 49 -16.80 -4.65 -19.89
C ALA A 49 -16.74 -4.41 -21.42
N GLN A 50 -15.65 -4.79 -22.07
CA GLN A 50 -15.50 -4.75 -23.53
C GLN A 50 -16.55 -5.61 -24.24
N ALA A 51 -16.78 -6.83 -23.76
CA ALA A 51 -17.79 -7.73 -24.31
C ALA A 51 -19.22 -7.18 -24.20
N ARG A 52 -19.49 -6.34 -23.19
CA ARG A 52 -20.78 -5.67 -23.01
C ARG A 52 -20.87 -4.31 -23.73
N ALA A 53 -19.79 -3.88 -24.41
CA ALA A 53 -19.67 -2.56 -25.04
C ALA A 53 -19.91 -1.39 -24.05
N ASP A 54 -19.53 -1.56 -22.78
CA ASP A 54 -19.63 -0.55 -21.73
C ASP A 54 -18.41 0.39 -21.78
N ALA A 55 -18.53 1.44 -22.59
CA ALA A 55 -17.41 2.35 -22.84
C ALA A 55 -16.91 3.06 -21.56
N ALA A 56 -17.80 3.43 -20.64
CA ALA A 56 -17.44 4.10 -19.39
C ALA A 56 -16.66 3.17 -18.47
N ALA A 57 -17.14 1.94 -18.29
CA ALA A 57 -16.41 0.92 -17.50
C ALA A 57 -15.06 0.57 -18.13
N VAL A 58 -14.98 0.44 -19.46
CA VAL A 58 -13.72 0.16 -20.17
C VAL A 58 -12.69 1.27 -19.90
N GLN A 59 -13.07 2.54 -19.98
CA GLN A 59 -12.13 3.64 -19.70
C GLN A 59 -11.63 3.63 -18.25
N ALA A 60 -12.54 3.47 -17.30
CA ALA A 60 -12.19 3.43 -15.87
C ALA A 60 -11.26 2.26 -15.53
N LEU A 61 -11.62 1.03 -15.96
CA LEU A 61 -10.84 -0.17 -15.71
C LEU A 61 -9.47 -0.14 -16.41
N ALA A 62 -9.41 0.37 -17.65
CA ALA A 62 -8.15 0.52 -18.37
C ALA A 62 -7.19 1.50 -17.67
N ARG A 63 -7.71 2.62 -17.14
CA ARG A 63 -6.92 3.57 -16.35
C ARG A 63 -6.38 2.91 -15.06
N ASP A 64 -7.25 2.23 -14.32
CA ASP A 64 -6.86 1.59 -13.06
C ASP A 64 -5.88 0.44 -13.30
N LEU A 65 -6.02 -0.29 -14.40
CA LEU A 65 -5.08 -1.33 -14.80
C LEU A 65 -3.70 -0.76 -15.15
N ARG A 66 -3.64 0.35 -15.91
CA ARG A 66 -2.35 1.02 -16.22
C ARG A 66 -1.62 1.44 -14.95
N TRP A 67 -2.33 2.04 -14.00
CA TRP A 67 -1.75 2.42 -12.70
C TRP A 67 -1.22 1.20 -11.95
N LEU A 68 -2.02 0.13 -11.88
CA LEU A 68 -1.64 -1.08 -11.15
C LEU A 68 -0.48 -1.81 -11.81
N ASP A 69 -0.45 -1.88 -13.14
CA ASP A 69 0.67 -2.46 -13.90
C ASP A 69 1.97 -1.67 -13.68
N ALA A 70 1.89 -0.34 -13.62
CA ALA A 70 3.04 0.49 -13.25
C ALA A 70 3.51 0.20 -11.82
N ARG A 71 2.59 0.05 -10.84
CA ARG A 71 2.96 -0.33 -9.46
C ARG A 71 3.64 -1.69 -9.40
N VAL A 72 3.19 -2.67 -10.20
CA VAL A 72 3.84 -3.98 -10.31
C VAL A 72 5.23 -3.87 -10.94
N ALA A 73 5.37 -3.05 -11.98
CA ALA A 73 6.64 -2.86 -12.68
C ALA A 73 7.70 -2.16 -11.80
N ASP A 74 7.28 -1.18 -11.00
CA ASP A 74 8.15 -0.39 -10.12
C ASP A 74 8.36 -1.05 -8.74
N ALA A 75 7.78 -2.24 -8.50
CA ALA A 75 7.86 -2.90 -7.21
C ALA A 75 9.29 -3.34 -6.87
N ILE A 76 9.77 -2.88 -5.73
CA ILE A 76 11.05 -3.30 -5.12
C ILE A 76 10.71 -4.26 -3.98
N VAL A 77 10.95 -5.54 -4.21
CA VAL A 77 10.63 -6.57 -3.21
C VAL A 77 11.67 -6.56 -2.10
N ILE A 78 11.20 -6.39 -0.88
CA ILE A 78 12.02 -6.52 0.34
C ILE A 78 11.52 -7.72 1.11
N ASP A 79 12.39 -8.72 1.27
CA ASP A 79 12.10 -9.95 2.00
C ASP A 79 12.44 -9.75 3.48
N GLY A 80 11.45 -9.83 4.35
CA GLY A 80 11.60 -9.72 5.79
C GLY A 80 12.51 -10.80 6.39
N THR A 81 12.67 -11.94 5.72
CA THR A 81 13.57 -13.02 6.18
C THR A 81 15.04 -12.61 6.19
N THR A 82 15.41 -11.61 5.38
CA THR A 82 16.79 -11.09 5.25
C THR A 82 17.07 -9.89 6.14
N GLN A 83 16.07 -9.38 6.86
CA GLN A 83 16.19 -8.19 7.69
C GLN A 83 16.94 -8.47 9.00
N PRO A 84 17.63 -7.45 9.59
CA PRO A 84 18.22 -7.55 10.92
C PRO A 84 17.14 -7.83 11.96
N ARG A 85 17.31 -8.89 12.76
CA ARG A 85 16.31 -9.33 13.73
C ARG A 85 16.34 -8.55 15.05
N ASP A 86 17.36 -7.73 15.26
CA ASP A 86 17.60 -6.96 16.48
C ASP A 86 16.96 -5.58 16.51
N ARG A 87 16.36 -5.16 15.39
CA ARG A 87 15.78 -3.83 15.23
C ARG A 87 14.58 -3.83 14.30
N VAL A 88 13.76 -2.79 14.39
CA VAL A 88 12.60 -2.59 13.52
C VAL A 88 13.06 -2.14 12.12
N ALA A 89 12.63 -2.86 11.10
CA ALA A 89 12.81 -2.53 9.69
C ALA A 89 11.56 -2.89 8.88
N PHE A 90 11.63 -2.79 7.56
CA PHE A 90 10.53 -3.18 6.67
C PHE A 90 10.16 -4.66 6.88
N ASP A 91 8.87 -4.97 6.82
CA ASP A 91 8.25 -6.28 7.06
C ASP A 91 8.35 -6.79 8.52
N ALA A 92 8.78 -5.93 9.49
CA ALA A 92 8.74 -6.26 10.90
C ALA A 92 7.31 -6.27 11.43
N GLU A 93 6.98 -7.26 12.25
CA GLU A 93 5.85 -7.24 13.19
C GLU A 93 6.37 -6.74 14.54
N VAL A 94 5.84 -5.60 14.99
CA VAL A 94 6.29 -4.91 16.20
C VAL A 94 5.16 -4.88 17.21
N GLU A 95 5.44 -5.35 18.41
CA GLU A 95 4.56 -5.23 19.57
C GLU A 95 5.00 -4.00 20.37
N VAL A 96 4.07 -3.08 20.61
CA VAL A 96 4.34 -1.83 21.34
C VAL A 96 3.33 -1.62 22.45
N GLU A 97 3.78 -0.99 23.54
CA GLU A 97 2.94 -0.56 24.66
C GLU A 97 2.90 0.96 24.72
N ASP A 98 1.71 1.51 24.96
CA ASP A 98 1.57 2.95 25.19
C ASP A 98 1.65 3.32 26.68
N ALA A 99 1.67 4.62 26.99
CA ALA A 99 1.75 5.13 28.36
C ALA A 99 0.61 4.69 29.29
N CYS A 100 -0.50 4.18 28.73
CA CYS A 100 -1.63 3.65 29.49
C CYS A 100 -1.53 2.13 29.69
N GLY A 101 -0.46 1.47 29.20
CA GLY A 101 -0.30 0.02 29.27
C GLY A 101 -1.06 -0.74 28.18
N ALA A 102 -1.61 -0.04 27.17
CA ALA A 102 -2.30 -0.70 26.08
C ALA A 102 -1.31 -1.25 25.05
N VAL A 103 -1.36 -2.55 24.81
CA VAL A 103 -0.49 -3.26 23.87
C VAL A 103 -1.14 -3.32 22.49
N ARG A 104 -0.35 -3.04 21.46
CA ARG A 104 -0.77 -3.09 20.05
C ARG A 104 0.30 -3.77 19.19
N HIS A 105 -0.18 -4.42 18.12
CA HIS A 105 0.67 -5.07 17.15
C HIS A 105 0.58 -4.33 15.81
N TRP A 106 1.74 -4.07 15.21
CA TRP A 106 1.84 -3.38 13.93
C TRP A 106 2.80 -4.12 13.02
N ARG A 107 2.40 -4.32 11.76
CA ARG A 107 3.31 -4.80 10.71
C ARG A 107 3.65 -3.66 9.77
N ILE A 108 4.95 -3.46 9.49
CA ILE A 108 5.44 -2.41 8.59
C ILE A 108 5.53 -2.98 7.18
N VAL A 109 4.70 -2.48 6.27
CA VAL A 109 4.53 -3.01 4.92
C VAL A 109 4.60 -1.91 3.85
N GLY A 110 4.46 -2.28 2.59
CA GLY A 110 4.34 -1.32 1.48
C GLY A 110 3.08 -0.45 1.56
N GLU A 111 3.07 0.63 0.76
CA GLU A 111 1.93 1.55 0.73
C GLU A 111 0.63 0.85 0.30
N ASP A 112 0.72 -0.03 -0.69
CA ASP A 112 -0.44 -0.73 -1.26
C ASP A 112 -0.93 -1.92 -0.39
N GLU A 113 -0.14 -2.31 0.61
CA GLU A 113 -0.44 -3.40 1.55
C GLU A 113 -0.99 -2.89 2.88
N ALA A 114 -0.91 -1.56 3.11
CA ALA A 114 -1.26 -0.97 4.40
C ALA A 114 -2.77 -1.00 4.64
N ASP A 115 -3.15 -1.55 5.78
CA ASP A 115 -4.51 -1.55 6.32
C ASP A 115 -4.44 -1.44 7.84
N ALA A 116 -4.69 -0.24 8.36
CA ALA A 116 -4.65 0.04 9.79
C ALA A 116 -5.68 -0.79 10.59
N GLY A 117 -6.78 -1.19 9.97
CA GLY A 117 -7.80 -2.04 10.58
C GLY A 117 -7.29 -3.45 10.86
N SER A 118 -6.37 -3.95 10.05
CA SER A 118 -5.71 -5.25 10.22
C SER A 118 -4.36 -5.17 10.93
N GLY A 119 -3.95 -3.99 11.42
CA GLY A 119 -2.67 -3.79 12.08
C GLY A 119 -1.48 -3.64 11.12
N SER A 120 -1.72 -3.42 9.82
CA SER A 120 -0.65 -3.18 8.84
C SER A 120 -0.51 -1.70 8.56
N VAL A 121 0.70 -1.15 8.68
CA VAL A 121 0.99 0.26 8.44
C VAL A 121 2.02 0.44 7.34
N SER A 122 1.82 1.47 6.52
CA SER A 122 2.79 1.82 5.50
C SER A 122 4.13 2.23 6.11
N TRP A 123 5.23 1.80 5.51
CA TRP A 123 6.60 2.17 5.92
C TRP A 123 6.86 3.67 5.90
N ILE A 124 6.11 4.46 5.11
CA ILE A 124 6.19 5.92 5.10
C ILE A 124 5.32 6.60 6.15
N SER A 125 4.49 5.85 6.87
CA SER A 125 3.61 6.40 7.91
C SER A 125 4.40 7.01 9.07
N PRO A 126 3.85 8.01 9.78
CA PRO A 126 4.51 8.59 10.95
C PRO A 126 4.85 7.56 12.02
N LEU A 127 4.00 6.53 12.21
CA LEU A 127 4.24 5.45 13.16
C LEU A 127 5.44 4.59 12.72
N ALA A 128 5.45 4.12 11.47
CA ALA A 128 6.54 3.29 10.97
C ALA A 128 7.88 4.03 10.99
N ARG A 129 7.88 5.33 10.67
CA ARG A 129 9.09 6.18 10.75
C ARG A 129 9.59 6.35 12.18
N ALA A 130 8.69 6.50 13.16
CA ALA A 130 9.06 6.58 14.56
C ALA A 130 9.67 5.27 15.09
N LEU A 131 9.17 4.13 14.61
CA LEU A 131 9.64 2.80 15.01
C LEU A 131 10.93 2.37 14.28
N ALA A 132 11.23 2.93 13.10
CA ALA A 132 12.36 2.50 12.27
C ALA A 132 13.69 2.53 13.02
N GLY A 133 14.38 1.39 13.03
CA GLY A 133 15.66 1.20 13.71
C GLY A 133 15.59 0.98 15.23
N ALA A 134 14.41 1.13 15.85
CA ALA A 134 14.22 0.88 17.29
C ALA A 134 14.46 -0.60 17.64
N ARG A 135 14.88 -0.85 18.86
CA ARG A 135 15.13 -2.17 19.45
C ARG A 135 14.12 -2.48 20.54
N VAL A 136 14.05 -3.73 20.93
CA VAL A 136 13.24 -4.12 22.10
C VAL A 136 13.73 -3.37 23.34
N GLY A 137 12.78 -2.75 24.05
CA GLY A 137 13.03 -1.88 25.21
C GLY A 137 13.19 -0.40 24.88
N ASP A 138 13.34 -0.02 23.61
CA ASP A 138 13.41 1.39 23.23
C ASP A 138 12.05 2.08 23.36
N GLU A 139 12.07 3.34 23.79
CA GLU A 139 10.93 4.24 23.76
C GLU A 139 11.04 5.15 22.54
N VAL A 140 9.95 5.24 21.75
CA VAL A 140 9.83 6.11 20.59
C VAL A 140 8.65 7.05 20.73
N LEU A 141 8.73 8.21 20.08
CA LEU A 141 7.63 9.17 20.07
C LEU A 141 6.88 9.09 18.73
N TRP A 142 5.65 8.59 18.79
CA TRP A 142 4.77 8.58 17.63
C TRP A 142 4.07 9.93 17.46
N PRO A 143 4.38 10.71 16.40
CA PRO A 143 3.71 11.96 16.13
C PRO A 143 2.28 11.72 15.66
N ARG A 144 1.30 12.30 16.36
CA ARG A 144 -0.13 12.22 16.05
C ARG A 144 -0.73 13.63 16.04
N PRO A 145 -1.84 13.87 15.31
CA PRO A 145 -2.54 15.15 15.33
C PRO A 145 -2.96 15.61 16.73
N ALA A 146 -3.29 14.65 17.61
CA ALA A 146 -3.67 14.88 19.00
C ALA A 146 -2.49 15.06 19.97
N GLY A 147 -1.25 15.11 19.46
CA GLY A 147 -0.01 15.17 20.25
C GLY A 147 0.83 13.89 20.13
N ALA A 148 2.13 14.01 20.37
CA ALA A 148 3.05 12.88 20.32
C ALA A 148 2.73 11.87 21.44
N GLN A 149 2.70 10.60 21.07
CA GLN A 149 2.42 9.49 21.99
C GLN A 149 3.70 8.66 22.16
N PRO A 150 4.20 8.48 23.41
CA PRO A 150 5.30 7.58 23.68
C PRO A 150 4.84 6.13 23.52
N LEU A 151 5.69 5.32 22.91
CA LEU A 151 5.49 3.88 22.72
C LEU A 151 6.77 3.16 23.11
N THR A 152 6.66 2.09 23.89
CA THR A 152 7.77 1.19 24.22
C THR A 152 7.71 -0.04 23.33
N VAL A 153 8.80 -0.39 22.67
CA VAL A 153 8.90 -1.61 21.85
C VAL A 153 9.07 -2.84 22.75
N LEU A 154 8.07 -3.72 22.74
CA LEU A 154 8.06 -4.94 23.57
C LEU A 154 8.66 -6.14 22.84
N ALA A 155 8.36 -6.29 21.56
CA ALA A 155 8.85 -7.40 20.75
C ALA A 155 8.97 -7.02 19.28
N ILE A 156 9.90 -7.68 18.58
CA ILE A 156 10.10 -7.54 17.13
C ILE A 156 10.13 -8.96 16.56
N ARG A 157 9.31 -9.20 15.55
CA ARG A 157 9.26 -10.48 14.83
C ARG A 157 9.34 -10.22 13.34
N TYR A 158 9.88 -11.17 12.62
CA TYR A 158 9.93 -11.17 11.15
C TYR A 158 9.35 -12.49 10.63
N PRO A 159 8.79 -12.51 9.40
CA PRO A 159 8.35 -13.76 8.80
C PRO A 159 9.52 -14.76 8.74
N ASP A 160 9.23 -16.03 8.99
CA ASP A 160 10.19 -17.08 8.84
C ASP A 160 10.31 -17.52 7.38
N ALA A 161 11.52 -17.91 6.94
CA ALA A 161 11.83 -18.32 5.57
C ALA A 161 11.01 -19.54 5.07
N ARG A 162 10.16 -20.14 5.92
CA ARG A 162 9.47 -21.42 5.67
C ARG A 162 7.95 -21.36 5.68
N THR A 163 7.32 -20.20 5.77
CA THR A 163 5.86 -20.14 5.76
C THR A 163 5.35 -19.37 4.54
N PRO A 164 5.08 -20.05 3.41
CA PRO A 164 4.18 -19.48 2.41
C PRO A 164 2.77 -19.47 3.03
N ARG A 165 2.20 -18.29 3.20
CA ARG A 165 0.76 -18.12 3.46
C ARG A 165 0.00 -18.05 2.16
#